data_6555f309a3f3199f8898c858d4774b71
#
_entry.id   6555f309a3f3199f8898c858d4774b71
#
_cell.length_a   1.000
_cell.length_b   1.000
_cell.length_c   1.000
_cell.angle_alpha   90.00
_cell.angle_beta   90.00
_cell.angle_gamma   90.00
#
_symmetry.space_group_name_H-M   'P 1'
#
loop_
_entity.id
_entity.type
_entity.pdbx_description
1 polymer ?
#
loop_
_entity_poly.entity_id
_entity_poly.type
_entity_poly.pdbx_seq_one_letter_code
_entity_poly.pdbx_strand_id
1 'polypeptide(L)'
;MIDHLIPDIPRLYSAIAEWLACMIFILPFKKRFSKIKTGVIMAVMLVVQSGFMVVTEDVRLFFWIPCMMVAVFLMLFFIYASCAIEITDAVYFVLIAFVVAEFMASIEWQVACYFRIAQSGVWWREWLALILGYGIISVILFKILHVHFPEDGQIEIGWKECLSAFLIAISVFAVSNISYLTINTPFSGRYSFEIANIRTIVDLAGIAILYAHLMQCCELRARKELEAVQNVLQNQYAQYVQSKESIELINYKYHDLKHQIAVLRSEEDLSLIHISEPTRPEPI
;
A
#
# COMPACT_ATOMS: atom_id res chain seq x y z
N MET A 1 28.88 32.74 24.07
CA MET A 1 28.03 31.58 23.91
C MET A 1 27.94 31.40 22.41
N ILE A 2 28.69 30.47 21.86
CA ILE A 2 28.82 30.29 20.38
C ILE A 2 27.49 29.67 19.96
N ASP A 3 26.67 30.45 19.25
CA ASP A 3 25.52 29.92 18.50
C ASP A 3 26.07 28.85 17.55
N HIS A 4 25.89 27.59 17.93
CA HIS A 4 26.19 26.49 17.04
C HIS A 4 25.08 26.46 15.97
N LEU A 5 25.27 27.26 14.92
CA LEU A 5 24.47 27.12 13.71
C LEU A 5 24.65 25.68 13.22
N ILE A 6 23.56 24.92 13.20
CA ILE A 6 23.55 23.66 12.47
C ILE A 6 23.56 24.06 11.00
N PRO A 7 24.54 23.63 10.21
CA PRO A 7 24.55 23.89 8.78
C PRO A 7 23.38 23.16 8.11
N ASP A 8 22.98 23.63 6.93
CA ASP A 8 21.94 22.96 6.16
C ASP A 8 22.36 21.53 5.78
N ILE A 9 21.37 20.65 5.64
CA ILE A 9 21.61 19.26 5.26
C ILE A 9 22.16 19.26 3.82
N PRO A 10 23.33 18.64 3.56
CA PRO A 10 23.84 18.52 2.21
C PRO A 10 22.85 17.80 1.29
N ARG A 11 22.62 18.34 0.10
CA ARG A 11 21.63 17.79 -0.85
C ARG A 11 21.91 16.33 -1.23
N LEU A 12 23.17 15.96 -1.27
CA LEU A 12 23.57 14.56 -1.51
C LEU A 12 23.03 13.60 -0.45
N TYR A 13 22.99 14.03 0.84
CA TYR A 13 22.47 13.22 1.93
C TYR A 13 20.95 13.01 1.77
N SER A 14 20.23 14.07 1.43
CA SER A 14 18.79 13.97 1.11
C SER A 14 18.54 13.01 -0.06
N ALA A 15 19.35 13.08 -1.15
CA ALA A 15 19.22 12.18 -2.29
C ALA A 15 19.38 10.69 -1.91
N ILE A 16 20.37 10.39 -1.05
CA ILE A 16 20.61 9.02 -0.56
C ILE A 16 19.45 8.57 0.32
N ALA A 17 18.93 9.45 1.19
CA ALA A 17 17.76 9.17 2.02
C ALA A 17 16.51 8.87 1.18
N GLU A 18 16.21 9.67 0.15
CA GLU A 18 15.11 9.47 -0.79
C GLU A 18 15.25 8.13 -1.54
N TRP A 19 16.45 7.82 -2.02
CA TRP A 19 16.69 6.53 -2.68
C TRP A 19 16.49 5.34 -1.74
N LEU A 20 17.01 5.41 -0.50
CA LEU A 20 16.84 4.35 0.51
C LEU A 20 15.38 4.22 0.94
N ALA A 21 14.67 5.32 1.12
CA ALA A 21 13.26 5.32 1.43
C ALA A 21 12.43 4.62 0.33
N CYS A 22 12.73 4.87 -0.95
CA CYS A 22 12.12 4.13 -2.06
C CYS A 22 12.45 2.64 -2.00
N MET A 23 13.68 2.27 -1.63
CA MET A 23 14.10 0.87 -1.50
C MET A 23 13.30 0.10 -0.44
N ILE A 24 12.88 0.75 0.66
CA ILE A 24 12.03 0.14 1.69
C ILE A 24 10.74 -0.41 1.07
N PHE A 25 10.15 0.31 0.11
CA PHE A 25 8.94 -0.12 -0.59
C PHE A 25 9.24 -1.02 -1.79
N ILE A 26 10.34 -0.77 -2.51
CA ILE A 26 10.66 -1.59 -3.68
C ILE A 26 11.00 -3.04 -3.26
N LEU A 27 11.77 -3.26 -2.20
CA LEU A 27 12.28 -4.59 -1.83
C LEU A 27 11.18 -5.65 -1.63
N PRO A 28 10.07 -5.41 -0.93
CA PRO A 28 9.04 -6.43 -0.68
C PRO A 28 8.18 -6.74 -1.91
N PHE A 29 7.95 -5.76 -2.78
CA PHE A 29 7.01 -5.93 -3.89
C PHE A 29 7.55 -6.77 -5.05
N LYS A 30 6.62 -7.40 -5.79
CA LYS A 30 6.92 -8.12 -7.03
C LYS A 30 7.55 -7.17 -8.06
N LYS A 31 8.71 -7.55 -8.58
CA LYS A 31 9.44 -6.73 -9.55
C LYS A 31 8.81 -6.82 -10.93
N ARG A 32 8.80 -5.68 -11.65
CA ARG A 32 8.33 -5.63 -13.05
C ARG A 32 9.28 -6.32 -14.01
N PHE A 33 10.58 -6.29 -13.70
CA PHE A 33 11.63 -6.81 -14.56
C PHE A 33 12.47 -7.91 -13.87
N SER A 34 13.35 -8.55 -14.63
CA SER A 34 14.31 -9.52 -14.10
C SER A 34 15.24 -8.88 -13.06
N LYS A 35 15.79 -9.69 -12.15
CA LYS A 35 16.67 -9.23 -11.05
C LYS A 35 17.81 -8.32 -11.53
N ILE A 36 18.43 -8.65 -12.68
CA ILE A 36 19.54 -7.86 -13.25
C ILE A 36 19.04 -6.48 -13.71
N LYS A 37 17.93 -6.44 -14.48
CA LYS A 37 17.37 -5.16 -14.97
C LYS A 37 16.92 -4.27 -13.81
N THR A 38 16.30 -4.85 -12.79
CA THR A 38 15.89 -4.11 -11.58
C THR A 38 17.13 -3.54 -10.86
N GLY A 39 18.21 -4.32 -10.71
CA GLY A 39 19.46 -3.84 -10.12
C GLY A 39 20.08 -2.66 -10.91
N VAL A 40 20.03 -2.72 -12.24
CA VAL A 40 20.48 -1.61 -13.10
C VAL A 40 19.60 -0.37 -12.89
N ILE A 41 18.27 -0.52 -12.83
CA ILE A 41 17.36 0.62 -12.56
C ILE A 41 17.69 1.24 -11.20
N MET A 42 17.90 0.44 -10.16
CA MET A 42 18.26 0.93 -8.82
C MET A 42 19.55 1.74 -8.84
N ALA A 43 20.60 1.25 -9.51
CA ALA A 43 21.87 1.95 -9.63
C ALA A 43 21.77 3.24 -10.45
N VAL A 44 21.06 3.21 -11.59
CA VAL A 44 20.84 4.38 -12.43
C VAL A 44 20.05 5.45 -11.68
N MET A 45 18.99 5.07 -10.96
CA MET A 45 18.18 6.02 -10.19
C MET A 45 18.96 6.66 -9.05
N LEU A 46 19.86 5.94 -8.39
CA LEU A 46 20.77 6.52 -7.39
C LEU A 46 21.63 7.64 -8.01
N VAL A 47 22.22 7.38 -9.18
CA VAL A 47 23.06 8.38 -9.88
C VAL A 47 22.23 9.56 -10.36
N VAL A 48 21.06 9.32 -10.95
CA VAL A 48 20.17 10.39 -11.46
C VAL A 48 19.69 11.28 -10.32
N GLN A 49 19.22 10.69 -9.22
CA GLN A 49 18.68 11.43 -8.08
C GLN A 49 19.77 12.22 -7.34
N SER A 50 20.93 11.58 -7.11
CA SER A 50 22.09 12.26 -6.52
C SER A 50 22.61 13.39 -7.42
N GLY A 51 22.71 13.15 -8.72
CA GLY A 51 23.13 14.16 -9.68
C GLY A 51 22.15 15.34 -9.76
N PHE A 52 20.84 15.07 -9.78
CA PHE A 52 19.81 16.11 -9.76
C PHE A 52 19.90 16.97 -8.50
N MET A 53 20.00 16.36 -7.32
CA MET A 53 20.08 17.07 -6.05
C MET A 53 21.34 17.92 -5.92
N VAL A 54 22.51 17.42 -6.36
CA VAL A 54 23.76 18.17 -6.34
C VAL A 54 23.71 19.37 -7.31
N VAL A 55 23.16 19.19 -8.50
CA VAL A 55 23.03 20.30 -9.48
C VAL A 55 22.07 21.38 -8.97
N THR A 56 21.11 21.02 -8.12
CA THR A 56 20.12 21.96 -7.56
C THR A 56 20.50 22.50 -6.17
N GLU A 57 21.74 22.31 -5.70
CA GLU A 57 22.17 22.73 -4.35
C GLU A 57 22.13 24.27 -4.18
N ASP A 58 22.61 25.03 -5.17
CA ASP A 58 22.71 26.49 -5.10
C ASP A 58 21.49 27.25 -5.64
N VAL A 59 20.33 26.54 -5.77
CA VAL A 59 19.14 27.15 -6.38
C VAL A 59 18.45 28.09 -5.39
N ARG A 60 18.03 29.28 -5.88
CA ARG A 60 17.29 30.27 -5.08
C ARG A 60 16.02 29.66 -4.47
N LEU A 61 15.64 30.13 -3.28
CA LEU A 61 14.48 29.64 -2.52
C LEU A 61 13.18 29.53 -3.35
N PHE A 62 12.96 30.46 -4.28
CA PHE A 62 11.78 30.43 -5.16
C PHE A 62 11.72 29.19 -6.08
N PHE A 63 12.85 28.70 -6.54
CA PHE A 63 12.95 27.49 -7.38
C PHE A 63 13.11 26.21 -6.56
N TRP A 64 13.27 26.31 -5.25
CA TRP A 64 13.46 25.16 -4.38
C TRP A 64 12.21 24.23 -4.38
N ILE A 65 11.00 24.82 -4.27
CA ILE A 65 9.74 24.04 -4.28
C ILE A 65 9.57 23.28 -5.61
N PRO A 66 9.69 23.91 -6.80
CA PRO A 66 9.69 23.17 -8.07
C PRO A 66 10.73 22.05 -8.15
N CYS A 67 11.94 22.27 -7.66
CA CYS A 67 12.97 21.23 -7.64
C CYS A 67 12.57 20.04 -6.75
N MET A 68 12.00 20.29 -5.57
CA MET A 68 11.47 19.22 -4.71
C MET A 68 10.34 18.43 -5.37
N MET A 69 9.46 19.11 -6.11
CA MET A 69 8.43 18.40 -6.89
C MET A 69 9.03 17.48 -7.94
N VAL A 70 10.09 17.91 -8.63
CA VAL A 70 10.81 17.05 -9.59
C VAL A 70 11.45 15.85 -8.87
N ALA A 71 12.04 16.04 -7.69
CA ALA A 71 12.59 14.95 -6.89
C ALA A 71 11.52 13.90 -6.53
N VAL A 72 10.35 14.35 -6.08
CA VAL A 72 9.21 13.46 -5.79
C VAL A 72 8.74 12.72 -7.05
N PHE A 73 8.73 13.36 -8.22
CA PHE A 73 8.44 12.68 -9.49
C PHE A 73 9.48 11.64 -9.86
N LEU A 74 10.77 11.89 -9.60
CA LEU A 74 11.83 10.90 -9.80
C LEU A 74 11.64 9.69 -8.86
N MET A 75 11.26 9.92 -7.58
CA MET A 75 10.92 8.86 -6.65
C MET A 75 9.72 8.04 -7.14
N LEU A 76 8.67 8.70 -7.65
CA LEU A 76 7.50 8.05 -8.24
C LEU A 76 7.89 7.17 -9.42
N PHE A 77 8.67 7.71 -10.34
CA PHE A 77 9.18 6.98 -11.48
C PHE A 77 10.01 5.77 -11.04
N PHE A 78 10.84 5.91 -10.02
CA PHE A 78 11.68 4.84 -9.48
C PHE A 78 10.85 3.68 -8.93
N ILE A 79 9.85 3.95 -8.08
CA ILE A 79 8.98 2.92 -7.51
C ILE A 79 8.15 2.26 -8.62
N TYR A 80 7.51 3.06 -9.49
CA TYR A 80 6.65 2.57 -10.55
C TYR A 80 7.40 1.75 -11.61
N ALA A 81 8.60 2.15 -11.99
CA ALA A 81 9.43 1.42 -12.94
C ALA A 81 9.97 0.10 -12.37
N SER A 82 10.23 0.05 -11.05
CA SER A 82 10.82 -1.12 -10.38
C SER A 82 9.77 -2.18 -10.03
N CYS A 83 8.55 -1.78 -9.68
CA CYS A 83 7.52 -2.66 -9.14
C CYS A 83 6.36 -2.89 -10.13
N ALA A 84 5.75 -4.06 -10.06
CA ALA A 84 4.55 -4.41 -10.83
C ALA A 84 3.28 -4.05 -10.04
N ILE A 85 3.10 -2.74 -9.76
CA ILE A 85 1.98 -2.17 -9.00
C ILE A 85 1.21 -1.17 -9.86
N GLU A 86 -0.01 -0.81 -9.44
CA GLU A 86 -0.80 0.24 -10.05
C GLU A 86 -0.23 1.63 -9.75
N ILE A 87 -0.57 2.60 -10.58
CA ILE A 87 -0.07 3.98 -10.42
C ILE A 87 -0.58 4.62 -9.12
N THR A 88 -1.80 4.30 -8.70
CA THR A 88 -2.39 4.77 -7.44
C THR A 88 -1.60 4.29 -6.22
N ASP A 89 -1.24 3.00 -6.21
CA ASP A 89 -0.40 2.42 -5.17
C ASP A 89 1.00 3.05 -5.17
N ALA A 90 1.59 3.24 -6.37
CA ALA A 90 2.90 3.88 -6.50
C ALA A 90 2.89 5.32 -5.95
N VAL A 91 1.86 6.12 -6.27
CA VAL A 91 1.70 7.48 -5.73
C VAL A 91 1.59 7.45 -4.21
N TYR A 92 0.80 6.54 -3.66
CA TYR A 92 0.65 6.41 -2.21
C TYR A 92 1.97 6.08 -1.52
N PHE A 93 2.72 5.11 -2.04
CA PHE A 93 4.01 4.72 -1.48
C PHE A 93 5.07 5.81 -1.60
N VAL A 94 5.06 6.59 -2.67
CA VAL A 94 5.94 7.75 -2.82
C VAL A 94 5.68 8.80 -1.73
N LEU A 95 4.43 9.05 -1.38
CA LEU A 95 4.09 10.02 -0.33
C LEU A 95 4.65 9.58 1.02
N ILE A 96 4.56 8.30 1.35
CA ILE A 96 5.17 7.77 2.58
C ILE A 96 6.70 7.80 2.47
N ALA A 97 7.27 7.35 1.34
CA ALA A 97 8.70 7.32 1.12
C ALA A 97 9.33 8.72 1.24
N PHE A 98 8.64 9.74 0.75
CA PHE A 98 9.08 11.13 0.84
C PHE A 98 9.18 11.60 2.31
N VAL A 99 8.14 11.39 3.12
CA VAL A 99 8.18 11.76 4.54
C VAL A 99 9.23 10.95 5.31
N VAL A 100 9.38 9.67 4.97
CA VAL A 100 10.45 8.80 5.52
C VAL A 100 11.83 9.33 5.17
N ALA A 101 12.05 9.78 3.94
CA ALA A 101 13.33 10.34 3.49
C ALA A 101 13.68 11.63 4.25
N GLU A 102 12.71 12.55 4.40
CA GLU A 102 12.87 13.78 5.18
C GLU A 102 13.23 13.48 6.64
N PHE A 103 12.55 12.52 7.26
CA PHE A 103 12.87 12.07 8.61
C PHE A 103 14.28 11.47 8.71
N MET A 104 14.65 10.59 7.79
CA MET A 104 15.98 9.96 7.78
C MET A 104 17.09 11.00 7.67
N ALA A 105 16.94 11.95 6.74
CA ALA A 105 17.91 13.02 6.55
C ALA A 105 18.01 13.93 7.77
N SER A 106 16.87 14.29 8.38
CA SER A 106 16.80 15.18 9.53
C SER A 106 17.44 14.58 10.78
N ILE A 107 17.09 13.34 11.13
CA ILE A 107 17.59 12.70 12.35
C ILE A 107 19.08 12.37 12.26
N GLU A 108 19.54 11.86 11.10
CA GLU A 108 20.95 11.57 10.91
C GLU A 108 21.81 12.83 11.01
N TRP A 109 21.41 13.90 10.31
CA TRP A 109 22.12 15.17 10.34
C TRP A 109 22.17 15.80 11.72
N GLN A 110 21.05 15.73 12.46
CA GLN A 110 20.99 16.21 13.84
C GLN A 110 21.96 15.45 14.76
N VAL A 111 22.02 14.12 14.62
CA VAL A 111 22.95 13.26 15.38
C VAL A 111 24.40 13.57 14.98
N ALA A 112 24.68 13.67 13.68
CA ALA A 112 26.02 13.99 13.18
C ALA A 112 26.53 15.36 13.65
N CYS A 113 25.64 16.37 13.68
CA CYS A 113 25.96 17.69 14.23
C CYS A 113 26.17 17.66 15.76
N TYR A 114 25.32 16.95 16.51
CA TYR A 114 25.46 16.80 17.95
C TYR A 114 26.80 16.21 18.37
N PHE A 115 27.22 15.13 17.73
CA PHE A 115 28.51 14.49 17.97
C PHE A 115 29.70 15.21 17.27
N ARG A 116 29.46 16.36 16.65
CA ARG A 116 30.44 17.12 15.87
C ARG A 116 31.14 16.31 14.78
N ILE A 117 30.49 15.30 14.25
CA ILE A 117 31.02 14.47 13.17
C ILE A 117 31.06 15.29 11.89
N ALA A 118 30.01 16.03 11.60
CA ALA A 118 29.88 16.93 10.45
C ALA A 118 30.90 18.07 10.44
N GLN A 119 31.53 18.38 11.59
CA GLN A 119 32.54 19.44 11.73
C GLN A 119 33.96 18.89 11.93
N SER A 120 34.12 17.57 11.87
CA SER A 120 35.40 16.91 12.16
C SER A 120 36.46 17.13 11.07
N GLY A 121 36.05 17.53 9.87
CA GLY A 121 36.93 17.64 8.69
C GLY A 121 37.49 16.31 8.19
N VAL A 122 37.02 15.19 8.75
CA VAL A 122 37.45 13.85 8.43
C VAL A 122 36.37 13.14 7.64
N TRP A 123 36.43 13.23 6.31
CA TRP A 123 35.42 12.76 5.36
C TRP A 123 34.95 11.31 5.60
N TRP A 124 35.83 10.36 5.96
CA TRP A 124 35.44 8.96 6.16
C TRP A 124 34.53 8.77 7.41
N ARG A 125 34.64 9.63 8.42
CA ARG A 125 33.76 9.59 9.62
C ARG A 125 32.35 10.03 9.29
N GLU A 126 32.22 11.03 8.44
CA GLU A 126 30.91 11.51 7.93
C GLU A 126 30.18 10.43 7.14
N TRP A 127 30.92 9.79 6.19
CA TRP A 127 30.35 8.68 5.41
C TRP A 127 30.02 7.46 6.27
N LEU A 128 30.84 7.14 7.27
CA LEU A 128 30.57 6.04 8.18
C LEU A 128 29.30 6.32 9.01
N ALA A 129 29.16 7.53 9.55
CA ALA A 129 27.97 7.93 10.31
C ALA A 129 26.70 7.87 9.45
N LEU A 130 26.76 8.38 8.21
CA LEU A 130 25.66 8.33 7.26
C LEU A 130 25.24 6.88 6.94
N ILE A 131 26.19 6.01 6.60
CA ILE A 131 25.91 4.62 6.26
C ILE A 131 25.30 3.87 7.47
N LEU A 132 25.87 4.07 8.67
CA LEU A 132 25.34 3.44 9.88
C LEU A 132 23.98 4.01 10.26
N GLY A 133 23.83 5.34 10.26
CA GLY A 133 22.58 6.03 10.62
C GLY A 133 21.45 5.62 9.68
N TYR A 134 21.63 5.79 8.38
CA TYR A 134 20.62 5.43 7.40
C TYR A 134 20.37 3.93 7.35
N GLY A 135 21.40 3.09 7.52
CA GLY A 135 21.25 1.64 7.58
C GLY A 135 20.38 1.19 8.73
N ILE A 136 20.64 1.68 9.95
CA ILE A 136 19.86 1.34 11.15
C ILE A 136 18.41 1.80 10.98
N ILE A 137 18.19 3.06 10.59
CA ILE A 137 16.85 3.63 10.44
C ILE A 137 16.07 2.87 9.36
N SER A 138 16.70 2.59 8.21
CA SER A 138 16.06 1.83 7.11
C SER A 138 15.64 0.43 7.55
N VAL A 139 16.47 -0.29 8.32
CA VAL A 139 16.13 -1.63 8.83
C VAL A 139 14.98 -1.57 9.81
N ILE A 140 14.96 -0.59 10.71
CA ILE A 140 13.86 -0.41 11.67
C ILE A 140 12.55 -0.11 10.93
N LEU A 141 12.56 0.88 10.04
CA LEU A 141 11.37 1.27 9.27
C LEU A 141 10.91 0.15 8.33
N PHE A 142 11.83 -0.56 7.69
CA PHE A 142 11.51 -1.73 6.89
C PHE A 142 10.76 -2.79 7.69
N LYS A 143 11.25 -3.13 8.90
CA LYS A 143 10.57 -4.09 9.77
C LYS A 143 9.19 -3.63 10.20
N ILE A 144 9.05 -2.35 10.62
CA ILE A 144 7.78 -1.80 11.07
C ILE A 144 6.75 -1.78 9.94
N LEU A 145 7.13 -1.28 8.79
CA LEU A 145 6.23 -1.15 7.64
C LEU A 145 5.87 -2.51 7.05
N HIS A 146 6.82 -3.47 7.03
CA HIS A 146 6.64 -4.74 6.33
C HIS A 146 5.77 -5.76 7.07
N VAL A 147 5.58 -5.63 8.39
CA VAL A 147 4.76 -6.57 9.20
C VAL A 147 3.33 -6.71 8.68
N HIS A 148 2.79 -5.70 8.03
CA HIS A 148 1.38 -5.63 7.64
C HIS A 148 1.16 -5.53 6.12
N PHE A 149 2.22 -5.68 5.32
CA PHE A 149 2.04 -5.73 3.87
C PHE A 149 1.43 -7.07 3.45
N PRO A 150 0.41 -7.07 2.57
CA PRO A 150 -0.12 -8.29 2.01
C PRO A 150 0.95 -8.99 1.14
N GLU A 151 0.97 -10.33 1.17
CA GLU A 151 1.94 -11.14 0.42
C GLU A 151 1.88 -10.88 -1.08
N ASP A 152 0.71 -10.54 -1.62
CA ASP A 152 0.50 -10.24 -3.03
C ASP A 152 1.05 -8.87 -3.47
N GLY A 153 1.39 -8.00 -2.52
CA GLY A 153 1.99 -6.69 -2.79
C GLY A 153 1.05 -5.67 -3.47
N GLN A 154 -0.22 -5.99 -3.62
CA GLN A 154 -1.24 -5.08 -4.16
C GLN A 154 -2.17 -4.65 -3.02
N ILE A 155 -2.26 -3.36 -2.76
CA ILE A 155 -3.13 -2.81 -1.71
C ILE A 155 -4.44 -2.27 -2.32
N GLU A 156 -4.49 -2.05 -3.65
CA GLU A 156 -5.63 -1.51 -4.38
C GLU A 156 -6.17 -0.22 -3.75
N ILE A 157 -5.26 0.73 -3.56
CA ILE A 157 -5.57 2.00 -2.93
C ILE A 157 -6.40 2.86 -3.87
N GLY A 158 -7.54 3.35 -3.39
CA GLY A 158 -8.40 4.25 -4.15
C GLY A 158 -7.87 5.68 -4.22
N TRP A 159 -8.40 6.48 -5.14
CA TRP A 159 -8.04 7.90 -5.27
C TRP A 159 -8.35 8.74 -4.02
N LYS A 160 -9.35 8.36 -3.24
CA LYS A 160 -9.71 9.06 -2.00
C LYS A 160 -8.65 8.87 -0.92
N GLU A 161 -8.16 7.67 -0.80
CA GLU A 161 -7.09 7.29 0.11
C GLU A 161 -5.77 7.95 -0.31
N CYS A 162 -5.46 8.00 -1.61
CA CYS A 162 -4.31 8.75 -2.14
C CYS A 162 -4.42 10.25 -1.84
N LEU A 163 -5.61 10.85 -2.01
CA LEU A 163 -5.81 12.27 -1.73
C LEU A 163 -5.63 12.58 -0.24
N SER A 164 -6.13 11.72 0.66
CA SER A 164 -5.93 11.90 2.11
C SER A 164 -4.45 11.78 2.49
N ALA A 165 -3.73 10.79 1.96
CA ALA A 165 -2.29 10.66 2.17
C ALA A 165 -1.51 11.86 1.62
N PHE A 166 -1.89 12.39 0.46
CA PHE A 166 -1.30 13.61 -0.12
C PHE A 166 -1.49 14.82 0.78
N LEU A 167 -2.70 15.02 1.31
CA LEU A 167 -2.97 16.13 2.24
C LEU A 167 -2.17 15.99 3.54
N ILE A 168 -2.00 14.79 4.07
CA ILE A 168 -1.16 14.53 5.23
C ILE A 168 0.31 14.86 4.90
N ALA A 169 0.84 14.30 3.80
CA ALA A 169 2.24 14.48 3.41
C ALA A 169 2.59 15.96 3.15
N ILE A 170 1.72 16.70 2.44
CA ILE A 170 1.94 18.12 2.18
C ILE A 170 1.85 18.96 3.46
N SER A 171 0.95 18.60 4.40
CA SER A 171 0.84 19.28 5.69
C SER A 171 2.08 19.04 6.54
N VAL A 172 2.58 17.81 6.61
CA VAL A 172 3.83 17.45 7.30
C VAL A 172 4.99 18.22 6.71
N PHE A 173 5.15 18.21 5.39
CA PHE A 173 6.22 18.93 4.69
C PHE A 173 6.13 20.45 4.94
N ALA A 174 4.95 21.05 4.86
CA ALA A 174 4.77 22.47 5.10
C ALA A 174 5.14 22.86 6.54
N VAL A 175 4.68 22.11 7.54
CA VAL A 175 5.00 22.39 8.96
C VAL A 175 6.46 22.12 9.26
N SER A 176 7.04 21.05 8.74
CA SER A 176 8.45 20.68 8.90
C SER A 176 9.40 21.78 8.35
N ASN A 177 9.02 22.39 7.23
CA ASN A 177 9.87 23.38 6.55
C ASN A 177 9.49 24.83 6.82
N ILE A 178 8.41 25.13 7.57
CA ILE A 178 7.94 26.50 7.80
C ILE A 178 9.00 27.38 8.50
N SER A 179 9.80 26.76 9.38
CA SER A 179 10.86 27.45 10.14
C SER A 179 12.06 27.87 9.28
N TYR A 180 12.23 27.25 8.10
CA TYR A 180 13.28 27.62 7.14
C TYR A 180 12.87 28.72 6.17
N LEU A 181 11.55 28.88 5.91
CA LEU A 181 11.05 29.82 4.92
C LEU A 181 11.10 31.29 5.36
N THR A 182 11.07 31.56 6.67
CA THR A 182 10.99 32.97 7.16
C THR A 182 11.61 33.14 8.54
N ILE A 183 12.66 33.97 8.60
CA ILE A 183 13.41 34.29 9.84
C ILE A 183 12.59 35.14 10.84
N ASN A 184 11.47 35.74 10.45
CA ASN A 184 10.69 36.71 11.24
C ASN A 184 9.20 36.39 11.32
N THR A 185 8.80 35.13 11.39
CA THR A 185 7.41 34.74 11.63
C THR A 185 7.21 34.29 13.06
N PRO A 186 5.94 34.29 13.56
CA PRO A 186 5.62 33.73 14.86
C PRO A 186 5.99 32.25 15.02
N PHE A 187 6.28 31.56 13.91
CA PHE A 187 6.61 30.14 13.83
C PHE A 187 8.11 29.88 13.62
N SER A 188 8.94 30.93 13.49
CA SER A 188 10.39 30.75 13.32
C SER A 188 11.04 30.42 14.67
N GLY A 189 11.80 29.32 14.72
CA GLY A 189 12.66 29.00 15.86
C GLY A 189 13.80 30.01 15.99
N ARG A 190 14.18 30.29 17.21
CA ARG A 190 15.29 31.21 17.53
C ARG A 190 16.67 30.55 17.42
N TYR A 191 16.69 29.23 17.61
CA TYR A 191 17.93 28.45 17.63
C TYR A 191 17.87 27.33 16.60
N SER A 192 18.97 27.08 15.90
CA SER A 192 19.08 26.05 14.86
C SER A 192 18.73 24.65 15.38
N PHE A 193 19.07 24.33 16.62
CA PHE A 193 18.71 23.06 17.23
C PHE A 193 17.21 22.91 17.48
N GLU A 194 16.50 23.97 17.84
CA GLU A 194 15.05 23.94 17.99
C GLU A 194 14.36 23.67 16.65
N ILE A 195 14.85 24.31 15.59
CA ILE A 195 14.34 24.10 14.24
C ILE A 195 14.54 22.65 13.80
N ALA A 196 15.73 22.09 13.99
CA ALA A 196 16.05 20.71 13.66
C ALA A 196 15.19 19.72 14.47
N ASN A 197 15.00 19.97 15.77
CA ASN A 197 14.14 19.15 16.64
C ASN A 197 12.68 19.17 16.18
N ILE A 198 12.12 20.34 15.88
CA ILE A 198 10.75 20.49 15.41
C ILE A 198 10.57 19.70 14.10
N ARG A 199 11.50 19.85 13.16
CA ARG A 199 11.47 19.13 11.90
C ARG A 199 11.46 17.62 12.12
N THR A 200 12.40 17.08 12.89
CA THR A 200 12.51 15.64 13.15
C THR A 200 11.25 15.08 13.84
N ILE A 201 10.69 15.82 14.83
CA ILE A 201 9.48 15.39 15.54
C ILE A 201 8.25 15.43 14.62
N VAL A 202 8.11 16.46 13.79
CA VAL A 202 7.00 16.59 12.85
C VAL A 202 7.06 15.49 11.79
N ASP A 203 8.23 15.20 11.24
CA ASP A 203 8.42 14.14 10.26
C ASP A 203 8.13 12.75 10.88
N LEU A 204 8.58 12.50 12.11
CA LEU A 204 8.25 11.26 12.85
C LEU A 204 6.75 11.13 13.10
N ALA A 205 6.08 12.20 13.53
CA ALA A 205 4.63 12.21 13.69
C ALA A 205 3.92 11.96 12.36
N GLY A 206 4.42 12.55 11.27
CA GLY A 206 3.94 12.32 9.91
C GLY A 206 4.03 10.86 9.48
N ILE A 207 5.16 10.21 9.75
CA ILE A 207 5.32 8.75 9.50
C ILE A 207 4.30 7.96 10.29
N ALA A 208 4.11 8.27 11.59
CA ALA A 208 3.15 7.56 12.43
C ALA A 208 1.71 7.71 11.92
N ILE A 209 1.32 8.91 11.48
CA ILE A 209 -0.02 9.17 10.92
C ILE A 209 -0.19 8.44 9.59
N LEU A 210 0.79 8.51 8.67
CA LEU A 210 0.73 7.82 7.40
C LEU A 210 0.74 6.29 7.56
N TYR A 211 1.48 5.78 8.54
CA TYR A 211 1.45 4.37 8.89
C TYR A 211 0.07 3.93 9.41
N ALA A 212 -0.53 4.70 10.34
CA ALA A 212 -1.88 4.43 10.81
C ALA A 212 -2.91 4.46 9.68
N HIS A 213 -2.77 5.43 8.76
CA HIS A 213 -3.62 5.53 7.56
C HIS A 213 -3.44 4.31 6.63
N LEU A 214 -2.21 3.85 6.43
CA LEU A 214 -1.92 2.63 5.67
C LEU A 214 -2.58 1.40 6.30
N MET A 215 -2.46 1.25 7.61
CA MET A 215 -3.10 0.15 8.35
C MET A 215 -4.62 0.16 8.19
N GLN A 216 -5.23 1.34 8.26
CA GLN A 216 -6.66 1.51 8.04
C GLN A 216 -7.07 1.10 6.62
N CYS A 217 -6.29 1.46 5.60
CA CYS A 217 -6.53 1.04 4.22
C CYS A 217 -6.46 -0.49 4.08
N CYS A 218 -5.45 -1.13 4.65
CA CYS A 218 -5.30 -2.60 4.65
C CYS A 218 -6.48 -3.30 5.37
N GLU A 219 -6.90 -2.77 6.51
CA GLU A 219 -8.05 -3.32 7.26
C GLU A 219 -9.35 -3.20 6.48
N LEU A 220 -9.61 -2.04 5.87
CA LEU A 220 -10.80 -1.83 5.03
C LEU A 220 -10.83 -2.78 3.84
N ARG A 221 -9.68 -3.05 3.22
CA ARG A 221 -9.58 -4.03 2.14
C ARG A 221 -9.91 -5.44 2.64
N ALA A 222 -9.28 -5.89 3.72
CA ALA A 222 -9.53 -7.21 4.30
C ALA A 222 -11.01 -7.40 4.66
N ARG A 223 -11.67 -6.36 5.19
CA ARG A 223 -13.12 -6.38 5.46
C ARG A 223 -13.94 -6.55 4.18
N LYS A 224 -13.63 -5.81 3.12
CA LYS A 224 -14.32 -5.93 1.82
C LYS A 224 -14.16 -7.33 1.21
N GLU A 225 -12.97 -7.91 1.28
CA GLU A 225 -12.71 -9.28 0.81
C GLU A 225 -13.52 -10.30 1.62
N LEU A 226 -13.57 -10.14 2.94
CA LEU A 226 -14.37 -11.01 3.82
C LEU A 226 -15.87 -10.91 3.51
N GLU A 227 -16.40 -9.70 3.32
CA GLU A 227 -17.81 -9.48 2.95
C GLU A 227 -18.12 -10.11 1.57
N ALA A 228 -17.21 -10.00 0.61
CA ALA A 228 -17.38 -10.63 -0.70
C ALA A 228 -17.46 -12.16 -0.59
N VAL A 229 -16.59 -12.78 0.20
CA VAL A 229 -16.62 -14.23 0.46
C VAL A 229 -17.90 -14.64 1.17
N GLN A 230 -18.34 -13.89 2.18
CA GLN A 230 -19.60 -14.15 2.88
C GLN A 230 -20.80 -14.09 1.94
N ASN A 231 -20.86 -13.10 1.05
CA ASN A 231 -21.93 -12.98 0.06
C ASN A 231 -21.95 -14.16 -0.91
N VAL A 232 -20.78 -14.63 -1.37
CA VAL A 232 -20.67 -15.82 -2.23
C VAL A 232 -21.18 -17.07 -1.50
N LEU A 233 -20.77 -17.26 -0.24
CA LEU A 233 -21.23 -18.38 0.58
C LEU A 233 -22.75 -18.37 0.82
N GLN A 234 -23.33 -17.20 1.11
CA GLN A 234 -24.77 -17.05 1.27
C GLN A 234 -25.53 -17.40 -0.01
N ASN A 235 -25.03 -16.92 -1.17
CA ASN A 235 -25.63 -17.23 -2.45
C ASN A 235 -25.54 -18.72 -2.78
N GLN A 236 -24.40 -19.36 -2.52
CA GLN A 236 -24.25 -20.81 -2.71
C GLN A 236 -25.17 -21.60 -1.80
N TYR A 237 -25.31 -21.18 -0.53
CA TYR A 237 -26.23 -21.82 0.41
C TYR A 237 -27.69 -21.70 -0.04
N ALA A 238 -28.11 -20.50 -0.50
CA ALA A 238 -29.45 -20.30 -1.03
C ALA A 238 -29.73 -21.17 -2.26
N GLN A 239 -28.77 -21.27 -3.20
CA GLN A 239 -28.86 -22.18 -4.35
C GLN A 239 -28.95 -23.66 -3.94
N TYR A 240 -28.17 -24.05 -2.93
CA TYR A 240 -28.22 -25.41 -2.41
C TYR A 240 -29.62 -25.75 -1.81
N VAL A 241 -30.17 -24.84 -1.00
CA VAL A 241 -31.51 -25.02 -0.43
C VAL A 241 -32.57 -25.12 -1.53
N GLN A 242 -32.54 -24.21 -2.52
CA GLN A 242 -33.46 -24.22 -3.66
C GLN A 242 -33.35 -25.53 -4.47
N SER A 243 -32.12 -26.00 -4.71
CA SER A 243 -31.88 -27.27 -5.40
C SER A 243 -32.42 -28.45 -4.63
N LYS A 244 -32.24 -28.48 -3.30
CA LYS A 244 -32.78 -29.51 -2.43
C LYS A 244 -34.31 -29.52 -2.46
N GLU A 245 -34.97 -28.40 -2.34
CA GLU A 245 -36.43 -28.27 -2.44
C GLU A 245 -36.94 -28.73 -3.82
N SER A 246 -36.23 -28.39 -4.88
CA SER A 246 -36.57 -28.85 -6.24
C SER A 246 -36.47 -30.36 -6.38
N ILE A 247 -35.45 -30.99 -5.80
CA ILE A 247 -35.28 -32.47 -5.79
C ILE A 247 -36.39 -33.11 -4.99
N GLU A 248 -36.75 -32.59 -3.83
CA GLU A 248 -37.87 -33.11 -3.00
C GLU A 248 -39.19 -33.01 -3.77
N LEU A 249 -39.44 -31.89 -4.46
CA LEU A 249 -40.63 -31.70 -5.28
C LEU A 249 -40.68 -32.70 -6.46
N ILE A 250 -39.55 -32.94 -7.13
CA ILE A 250 -39.45 -33.94 -8.22
C ILE A 250 -39.72 -35.34 -7.69
N ASN A 251 -39.15 -35.70 -6.54
CA ASN A 251 -39.38 -37.01 -5.91
C ASN A 251 -40.84 -37.19 -5.54
N TYR A 252 -41.49 -36.16 -4.96
CA TYR A 252 -42.90 -36.20 -4.67
C TYR A 252 -43.76 -36.43 -5.93
N LYS A 253 -43.52 -35.63 -6.99
CA LYS A 253 -44.23 -35.77 -8.26
C LYS A 253 -43.97 -37.13 -8.93
N TYR A 254 -42.75 -37.65 -8.84
CA TYR A 254 -42.42 -38.98 -9.36
C TYR A 254 -43.22 -40.07 -8.62
N HIS A 255 -43.32 -39.97 -7.29
CA HIS A 255 -44.12 -40.93 -6.50
C HIS A 255 -45.61 -40.86 -6.86
N ASP A 256 -46.16 -39.67 -7.03
CA ASP A 256 -47.55 -39.47 -7.41
C ASP A 256 -47.84 -40.02 -8.82
N LEU A 257 -46.96 -39.77 -9.77
CA LEU A 257 -47.05 -40.26 -11.14
C LEU A 257 -46.96 -41.78 -11.19
N LYS A 258 -46.09 -42.41 -10.38
CA LYS A 258 -45.99 -43.86 -10.22
C LYS A 258 -47.28 -44.44 -9.70
N HIS A 259 -47.95 -43.77 -8.74
CA HIS A 259 -49.23 -44.21 -8.20
C HIS A 259 -50.35 -44.12 -9.24
N GLN A 260 -50.40 -43.02 -10.02
CA GLN A 260 -51.37 -42.85 -11.10
C GLN A 260 -51.20 -43.92 -12.19
N ILE A 261 -49.96 -44.22 -12.59
CA ILE A 261 -49.66 -45.27 -13.57
C ILE A 261 -50.14 -46.66 -13.04
N ALA A 262 -49.93 -46.94 -11.72
CA ALA A 262 -50.36 -48.18 -11.13
C ALA A 262 -51.90 -48.35 -11.14
N VAL A 263 -52.63 -47.25 -10.85
CA VAL A 263 -54.08 -47.20 -10.92
C VAL A 263 -54.60 -47.44 -12.34
N LEU A 264 -54.05 -46.74 -13.35
CA LEU A 264 -54.40 -46.89 -14.77
C LEU A 264 -54.16 -48.33 -15.24
N ARG A 265 -53.05 -48.93 -14.83
CA ARG A 265 -52.73 -50.33 -15.20
C ARG A 265 -53.70 -51.32 -14.57
N SER A 266 -54.17 -51.08 -13.36
CA SER A 266 -55.19 -51.92 -12.72
C SER A 266 -56.56 -51.77 -13.35
N GLU A 267 -56.92 -50.58 -13.87
CA GLU A 267 -58.15 -50.36 -14.64
C GLU A 267 -58.09 -51.02 -16.02
N GLU A 268 -56.91 -51.00 -16.68
CA GLU A 268 -56.72 -51.66 -17.95
C GLU A 268 -56.84 -53.20 -17.84
N ASP A 269 -56.25 -53.81 -16.78
CA ASP A 269 -56.40 -55.22 -16.46
C ASP A 269 -57.85 -55.57 -16.16
N LEU A 270 -58.62 -54.70 -15.47
CA LEU A 270 -60.07 -54.90 -15.19
C LEU A 270 -60.89 -54.79 -16.48
N SER A 271 -60.54 -53.90 -17.40
CA SER A 271 -61.25 -53.78 -18.68
C SER A 271 -61.02 -54.99 -19.60
N LEU A 272 -59.80 -55.54 -19.60
CA LEU A 272 -59.49 -56.78 -20.33
C LEU A 272 -60.22 -58.03 -19.75
N ILE A 273 -60.42 -58.10 -18.47
CA ILE A 273 -61.18 -59.15 -17.81
C ILE A 273 -62.64 -59.05 -18.22
N HIS A 274 -63.22 -57.84 -18.34
CA HIS A 274 -64.60 -57.64 -18.79
C HIS A 274 -64.82 -57.97 -20.25
N ILE A 275 -63.82 -57.82 -21.13
CA ILE A 275 -63.89 -58.16 -22.54
C ILE A 275 -63.76 -59.67 -22.79
N SER A 276 -63.23 -60.45 -21.85
CA SER A 276 -62.98 -61.88 -21.93
C SER A 276 -64.12 -62.79 -21.35
N GLU A 277 -65.21 -62.19 -20.81
CA GLU A 277 -66.36 -62.99 -20.37
C GLU A 277 -67.15 -63.45 -21.59
N PRO A 278 -67.21 -64.79 -21.85
CA PRO A 278 -67.99 -65.29 -22.98
C PRO A 278 -69.46 -65.15 -22.65
N THR A 279 -70.23 -64.47 -23.51
CA THR A 279 -71.68 -64.49 -23.50
C THR A 279 -72.17 -65.96 -23.60
N ARG A 280 -72.69 -66.44 -22.50
CA ARG A 280 -73.42 -67.77 -22.46
C ARG A 280 -74.63 -67.69 -23.37
N PRO A 281 -74.76 -68.56 -24.36
CA PRO A 281 -76.00 -68.63 -25.12
C PRO A 281 -77.11 -69.17 -24.27
N GLU A 282 -78.31 -68.52 -24.23
CA GLU A 282 -79.50 -68.96 -23.62
C GLU A 282 -80.02 -70.26 -24.35
N PRO A 283 -80.47 -71.25 -23.60
CA PRO A 283 -81.12 -72.44 -24.22
C PRO A 283 -82.57 -72.13 -24.60
N ILE A 284 -82.95 -72.52 -25.82
CA ILE A 284 -84.32 -72.60 -26.37
C ILE A 284 -85.13 -73.66 -25.67
#